data_152c161b7788ef9a98005ab4557f8747
#
_entry.id   152c161b7788ef9a98005ab4557f8747
#
_cell.length_a   1.000
_cell.length_b   1.000
_cell.length_c   1.000
_cell.angle_alpha   90.00
_cell.angle_beta   90.00
_cell.angle_gamma   90.00
#
_symmetry.space_group_name_H-M   'P 1'
#
loop_
_entity.id
_entity.type
_entity.pdbx_description
1 polymer ?
#
loop_
_entity_poly.entity_id
_entity_poly.type
_entity_poly.pdbx_seq_one_letter_code
_entity_poly.pdbx_strand_id
1 'polypeptide(L)'
;VIRLRPYQSECLARIDAELEEKRSTLVVMPTGTGKTTVFAGAIARRHEIPGTSTLVIAHREELIHQAAKRIERQAGLGVDIEMADSRAGFGWARAPVVCASIQTLSMNGCRRTRRLLAGERPIGFVVVDEAHHAVARSYRGVIDLLAGANDDCRFLGVTATPDRQDELALGQIFESVAYEMHVVDAIRQGWLVPIRQKFIRCSSLDLSKVHTLAGDLNQGELSDVVERERVVWEMVGPMLEITRDLRTLIFAVNVKHATLVRDNINARHPGTAAMVTGDTPGDERAAVFRRFGAGEIRYLVNVGIATEGWDDPATDGKGVQCIAMMRPTKSRSLYSQCIGRGTRPIPGVIDACETDDTRRSAIAASEKRSVLVLDFVGNSGRHQLVYAADVLGGRVGESARNAARPKESKGDQPEFDVLAAMDEAEARAKEKAERKRLEKVRMAAKAQYVERDVDPFRFTGLEPTRVPGWFKGKPVSDPQKNLLKKYGCPVPGDLNFHHAKQLLDKLTKQPTPGQKWKLKSLGIDWESSGLDFRGAMAAINEAQAVRLG
;
A
#
# COMPACT_ATOMS: atom_id res chain seq x y z
N VAL A 1 28.18 19.99 6.88
CA VAL A 1 27.15 19.92 5.84
C VAL A 1 26.85 18.45 5.59
N ILE A 2 25.60 18.03 5.74
CA ILE A 2 25.17 16.63 5.46
C ILE A 2 25.22 16.44 3.95
N ARG A 3 25.96 15.43 3.48
CA ARG A 3 25.98 15.05 2.05
C ARG A 3 24.63 14.39 1.70
N LEU A 4 23.86 15.01 0.82
CA LEU A 4 22.61 14.46 0.31
C LEU A 4 22.90 13.30 -0.65
N ARG A 5 22.06 12.27 -0.60
CA ARG A 5 22.08 11.19 -1.61
C ARG A 5 21.47 11.69 -2.92
N PRO A 6 21.85 11.13 -4.08
CA PRO A 6 21.36 11.59 -5.40
C PRO A 6 19.83 11.74 -5.47
N TYR A 7 19.08 10.73 -5.02
CA TYR A 7 17.62 10.78 -5.01
C TYR A 7 17.03 11.84 -4.06
N GLN A 8 17.74 12.18 -2.97
CA GLN A 8 17.32 13.25 -2.06
C GLN A 8 17.50 14.63 -2.71
N SER A 9 18.59 14.80 -3.46
CA SER A 9 18.84 16.03 -4.23
C SER A 9 17.80 16.19 -5.35
N GLU A 10 17.47 15.11 -6.05
CA GLU A 10 16.42 15.08 -7.08
C GLU A 10 15.05 15.40 -6.45
N CYS A 11 14.72 14.78 -5.32
CA CYS A 11 13.49 15.04 -4.58
C CYS A 11 13.35 16.52 -4.22
N LEU A 12 14.42 17.14 -3.70
CA LEU A 12 14.43 18.57 -3.38
C LEU A 12 14.21 19.46 -4.60
N ALA A 13 14.85 19.15 -5.73
CA ALA A 13 14.66 19.91 -6.96
C ALA A 13 13.21 19.82 -7.47
N ARG A 14 12.58 18.65 -7.36
CA ARG A 14 11.18 18.46 -7.73
C ARG A 14 10.22 19.16 -6.76
N ILE A 15 10.52 19.18 -5.45
CA ILE A 15 9.74 19.96 -4.46
C ILE A 15 9.76 21.44 -4.83
N ASP A 16 10.93 21.99 -5.13
CA ASP A 16 11.07 23.40 -5.50
C ASP A 16 10.25 23.72 -6.75
N ALA A 17 10.37 22.93 -7.82
CA ALA A 17 9.64 23.11 -9.06
C ALA A 17 8.10 23.04 -8.85
N GLU A 18 7.61 22.05 -8.09
CA GLU A 18 6.19 21.93 -7.82
C GLU A 18 5.64 23.08 -6.99
N LEU A 19 6.39 23.55 -5.97
CA LEU A 19 5.97 24.65 -5.10
C LEU A 19 6.13 26.06 -5.74
N GLU A 20 6.77 26.19 -6.89
CA GLU A 20 6.72 27.42 -7.70
C GLU A 20 5.34 27.60 -8.33
N GLU A 21 4.76 26.51 -8.85
CA GLU A 21 3.48 26.56 -9.59
C GLU A 21 2.27 26.26 -8.70
N LYS A 22 2.44 25.42 -7.67
CA LYS A 22 1.37 24.89 -6.83
C LYS A 22 1.55 25.30 -5.38
N ARG A 23 0.43 25.38 -4.68
CA ARG A 23 0.41 25.73 -3.26
C ARG A 23 0.81 24.58 -2.35
N SER A 24 0.56 23.35 -2.77
CA SER A 24 0.82 22.18 -1.94
C SER A 24 1.30 20.99 -2.76
N THR A 25 2.28 20.24 -2.22
CA THR A 25 2.78 19.02 -2.83
C THR A 25 3.11 17.97 -1.79
N LEU A 26 3.09 16.70 -2.22
CA LEU A 26 3.36 15.52 -1.40
C LEU A 26 4.66 14.85 -1.84
N VAL A 27 5.41 14.35 -0.87
CA VAL A 27 6.55 13.45 -1.07
C VAL A 27 6.24 12.10 -0.43
N VAL A 28 6.33 11.04 -1.22
CA VAL A 28 6.14 9.66 -0.79
C VAL A 28 7.49 8.95 -0.83
N MET A 29 8.01 8.57 0.33
CA MET A 29 9.31 7.90 0.46
C MET A 29 9.29 6.86 1.58
N PRO A 30 9.86 5.65 1.39
CA PRO A 30 9.88 4.61 2.41
C PRO A 30 10.51 5.05 3.72
N THR A 31 10.15 4.37 4.81
CA THR A 31 10.88 4.50 6.08
C THR A 31 12.34 4.09 5.86
N GLY A 32 13.27 4.85 6.43
CA GLY A 32 14.71 4.57 6.30
C GLY A 32 15.42 5.29 5.14
N THR A 33 14.69 5.98 4.23
CA THR A 33 15.29 6.72 3.10
C THR A 33 15.59 8.18 3.42
N GLY A 34 15.33 8.64 4.64
CA GLY A 34 15.72 9.98 5.08
C GLY A 34 14.71 11.08 4.75
N LYS A 35 13.40 10.83 4.90
CA LYS A 35 12.34 11.84 4.79
C LYS A 35 12.65 13.13 5.54
N THR A 36 13.07 12.99 6.80
CA THR A 36 13.44 14.14 7.65
C THR A 36 14.61 14.94 7.07
N THR A 37 15.58 14.28 6.41
CA THR A 37 16.68 14.95 5.71
C THR A 37 16.18 15.76 4.51
N VAL A 38 15.23 15.21 3.77
CA VAL A 38 14.62 15.89 2.61
C VAL A 38 13.87 17.14 3.07
N PHE A 39 12.95 17.02 4.03
CA PHE A 39 12.19 18.21 4.42
C PHE A 39 13.05 19.26 5.16
N ALA A 40 14.08 18.85 5.91
CA ALA A 40 15.03 19.81 6.48
C ALA A 40 15.82 20.55 5.36
N GLY A 41 16.15 19.86 4.27
CA GLY A 41 16.74 20.50 3.10
C GLY A 41 15.78 21.48 2.39
N ALA A 42 14.49 21.11 2.26
CA ALA A 42 13.47 22.00 1.73
C ALA A 42 13.27 23.25 2.61
N ILE A 43 13.28 23.08 3.93
CA ILE A 43 13.21 24.20 4.89
C ILE A 43 14.40 25.13 4.70
N ALA A 44 15.64 24.60 4.59
CA ALA A 44 16.84 25.40 4.40
C ALA A 44 16.74 26.28 3.15
N ARG A 45 16.29 25.72 2.02
CA ARG A 45 16.11 26.44 0.75
C ARG A 45 15.02 27.52 0.83
N ARG A 46 13.90 27.20 1.49
CA ARG A 46 12.77 28.14 1.67
C ARG A 46 13.05 29.24 2.68
N HIS A 47 13.98 29.01 3.62
CA HIS A 47 14.40 30.04 4.59
C HIS A 47 15.16 31.20 3.94
N GLU A 48 15.70 31.03 2.74
CA GLU A 48 16.31 32.11 1.95
C GLU A 48 15.28 33.21 1.58
N ILE A 49 13.97 32.96 1.71
CA ILE A 49 12.91 33.95 1.55
C ILE A 49 12.81 34.79 2.84
N PRO A 50 13.21 36.08 2.81
CA PRO A 50 13.26 36.90 4.01
C PRO A 50 11.88 37.11 4.66
N GLY A 51 11.86 37.24 6.00
CA GLY A 51 10.69 37.67 6.75
C GLY A 51 9.64 36.62 7.05
N THR A 52 9.78 35.38 6.53
CA THR A 52 8.85 34.29 6.80
C THR A 52 9.38 33.29 7.84
N SER A 53 8.49 32.47 8.38
CA SER A 53 8.85 31.34 9.24
C SER A 53 8.25 30.03 8.70
N THR A 54 8.84 28.91 9.14
CA THR A 54 8.36 27.57 8.80
C THR A 54 7.68 26.92 9.99
N LEU A 55 6.57 26.24 9.76
CA LEU A 55 5.89 25.39 10.75
C LEU A 55 6.01 23.92 10.33
N VAL A 56 6.59 23.08 11.19
CA VAL A 56 6.63 21.62 11.02
C VAL A 56 5.60 21.00 11.95
N ILE A 57 4.67 20.22 11.40
CA ILE A 57 3.57 19.59 12.14
C ILE A 57 3.82 18.09 12.18
N ALA A 58 3.85 17.52 13.38
CA ALA A 58 3.90 16.08 13.61
C ALA A 58 2.92 15.68 14.73
N HIS A 59 2.65 14.37 14.87
CA HIS A 59 1.69 13.89 15.87
C HIS A 59 2.34 13.23 17.09
N ARG A 60 3.66 13.00 17.08
CA ARG A 60 4.41 12.40 18.20
C ARG A 60 5.55 13.30 18.66
N GLU A 61 5.78 13.29 19.97
CA GLU A 61 6.85 14.03 20.62
C GLU A 61 8.24 13.68 20.07
N GLU A 62 8.51 12.39 19.88
CA GLU A 62 9.79 11.91 19.36
C GLU A 62 10.08 12.46 17.95
N LEU A 63 9.05 12.50 17.07
CA LEU A 63 9.17 13.06 15.73
C LEU A 63 9.48 14.56 15.76
N ILE A 64 8.83 15.30 16.67
CA ILE A 64 9.03 16.74 16.84
C ILE A 64 10.48 17.04 17.26
N HIS A 65 10.99 16.35 18.27
CA HIS A 65 12.37 16.51 18.74
C HIS A 65 13.42 16.06 17.71
N GLN A 66 13.13 14.99 16.94
CA GLN A 66 14.03 14.55 15.87
C GLN A 66 14.05 15.53 14.71
N ALA A 67 12.87 16.04 14.30
CA ALA A 67 12.78 17.07 13.27
C ALA A 67 13.58 18.31 13.70
N ALA A 68 13.37 18.82 14.92
CA ALA A 68 14.09 19.97 15.45
C ALA A 68 15.62 19.76 15.38
N LYS A 69 16.13 18.68 15.98
CA LYS A 69 17.57 18.36 15.96
C LYS A 69 18.14 18.21 14.54
N ARG A 70 17.35 17.64 13.62
CA ARG A 70 17.79 17.46 12.23
C ARG A 70 17.86 18.80 11.50
N ILE A 71 16.87 19.68 11.68
CA ILE A 71 16.82 21.02 11.09
C ILE A 71 17.99 21.86 11.61
N GLU A 72 18.22 21.89 12.92
CA GLU A 72 19.35 22.59 13.53
C GLU A 72 20.70 22.15 12.95
N ARG A 73 20.91 20.82 12.83
CA ARG A 73 22.16 20.26 12.30
C ARG A 73 22.36 20.46 10.80
N GLN A 74 21.28 20.39 10.02
CA GLN A 74 21.36 20.38 8.57
C GLN A 74 21.19 21.78 7.96
N ALA A 75 20.24 22.55 8.48
CA ALA A 75 19.93 23.89 7.98
C ALA A 75 20.63 25.00 8.78
N GLY A 76 21.15 24.71 9.98
CA GLY A 76 21.76 25.73 10.85
C GLY A 76 20.74 26.72 11.41
N LEU A 77 19.45 26.39 11.41
CA LEU A 77 18.35 27.27 11.79
C LEU A 77 17.94 27.00 13.25
N GLY A 78 17.66 28.05 14.00
CA GLY A 78 17.06 27.92 15.31
C GLY A 78 15.65 27.34 15.24
N VAL A 79 15.30 26.48 16.19
CA VAL A 79 13.99 25.80 16.22
C VAL A 79 13.32 26.00 17.57
N ASP A 80 12.09 26.50 17.55
CA ASP A 80 11.20 26.52 18.71
C ASP A 80 10.30 25.26 18.72
N ILE A 81 9.90 24.82 19.91
CA ILE A 81 8.96 23.72 20.11
C ILE A 81 7.63 24.26 20.64
N GLU A 82 6.52 23.93 19.96
CA GLU A 82 5.15 24.24 20.36
C GLU A 82 4.41 22.95 20.67
N MET A 83 4.54 22.44 21.90
CA MET A 83 3.99 21.16 22.31
C MET A 83 3.79 21.12 23.83
N ALA A 84 2.64 20.60 24.28
CA ALA A 84 2.30 20.50 25.70
C ALA A 84 2.56 21.82 26.45
N ASP A 85 3.48 21.85 27.41
CA ASP A 85 3.85 23.06 28.16
C ASP A 85 4.88 23.95 27.45
N SER A 86 5.57 23.41 26.44
CA SER A 86 6.53 24.16 25.62
C SER A 86 5.81 25.11 24.68
N ARG A 87 6.29 26.35 24.60
CA ARG A 87 5.73 27.40 23.75
C ARG A 87 6.81 28.05 22.90
N ALA A 88 6.55 28.16 21.61
CA ALA A 88 7.36 28.95 20.70
C ALA A 88 7.35 30.43 21.10
N GLY A 89 8.40 31.16 20.75
CA GLY A 89 8.48 32.59 20.87
C GLY A 89 7.30 33.30 20.13
N PHE A 90 7.19 34.61 20.32
CA PHE A 90 6.15 35.42 19.68
C PHE A 90 6.79 36.54 18.83
N GLY A 91 6.18 36.84 17.68
CA GLY A 91 6.66 37.84 16.76
C GLY A 91 8.09 37.53 16.27
N TRP A 92 8.96 38.50 16.31
CA TRP A 92 10.36 38.36 15.89
C TRP A 92 11.25 37.61 16.90
N ALA A 93 10.79 37.41 18.15
CA ALA A 93 11.46 36.54 19.13
C ALA A 93 11.24 35.05 18.85
N ARG A 94 10.34 34.70 17.92
CA ARG A 94 10.11 33.32 17.49
C ARG A 94 11.25 32.86 16.59
N ALA A 95 11.73 31.62 16.81
CA ALA A 95 12.71 31.00 15.94
C ALA A 95 12.21 30.93 14.47
N PRO A 96 13.12 30.89 13.49
CA PRO A 96 12.74 30.77 12.07
C PRO A 96 11.92 29.51 11.78
N VAL A 97 12.09 28.47 12.56
CA VAL A 97 11.33 27.22 12.45
C VAL A 97 10.61 26.91 13.75
N VAL A 98 9.37 26.49 13.67
CA VAL A 98 8.58 25.97 14.80
C VAL A 98 8.24 24.52 14.52
N CYS A 99 8.63 23.59 15.42
CA CYS A 99 8.18 22.20 15.39
C CYS A 99 7.03 22.04 16.39
N ALA A 100 5.86 21.61 15.94
CA ALA A 100 4.65 21.60 16.73
C ALA A 100 3.90 20.28 16.70
N SER A 101 3.22 19.93 17.81
CA SER A 101 2.30 18.81 17.81
C SER A 101 0.93 19.22 17.31
N ILE A 102 0.33 18.38 16.45
CA ILE A 102 -1.03 18.62 15.94
C ILE A 102 -2.05 18.71 17.07
N GLN A 103 -1.90 17.91 18.12
CA GLN A 103 -2.77 17.94 19.28
C GLN A 103 -2.77 19.34 19.92
N THR A 104 -1.58 19.89 20.14
CA THR A 104 -1.43 21.23 20.71
C THR A 104 -2.00 22.33 19.79
N LEU A 105 -1.77 22.21 18.48
CA LEU A 105 -2.25 23.19 17.50
C LEU A 105 -3.77 23.17 17.33
N SER A 106 -4.39 22.00 17.41
CA SER A 106 -5.84 21.83 17.18
C SER A 106 -6.69 22.05 18.43
N MET A 107 -6.11 22.02 19.61
CA MET A 107 -6.84 22.19 20.88
C MET A 107 -7.51 23.57 21.02
N ASN A 108 -8.63 23.60 21.77
CA ASN A 108 -9.34 24.83 22.15
C ASN A 108 -9.63 25.77 20.96
N GLY A 109 -10.20 25.21 19.87
CA GLY A 109 -10.51 25.98 18.66
C GLY A 109 -9.27 26.51 17.95
N CYS A 110 -8.18 25.74 17.97
CA CYS A 110 -6.87 26.09 17.38
C CYS A 110 -6.25 27.36 18.00
N ARG A 111 -6.43 27.57 19.30
CA ARG A 111 -5.95 28.79 19.98
C ARG A 111 -4.45 29.02 19.78
N ARG A 112 -3.62 27.97 19.84
CA ARG A 112 -2.17 28.09 19.66
C ARG A 112 -1.80 28.37 18.21
N THR A 113 -2.48 27.78 17.25
CA THR A 113 -2.31 28.12 15.83
C THR A 113 -2.65 29.59 15.58
N ARG A 114 -3.77 30.09 16.10
CA ARG A 114 -4.13 31.52 16.00
C ARG A 114 -3.09 32.45 16.65
N ARG A 115 -2.50 32.06 17.78
CA ARG A 115 -1.40 32.79 18.41
C ARG A 115 -0.16 32.86 17.51
N LEU A 116 0.21 31.76 16.84
CA LEU A 116 1.35 31.74 15.92
C LEU A 116 1.09 32.63 14.70
N LEU A 117 -0.16 32.68 14.21
CA LEU A 117 -0.57 33.51 13.08
C LEU A 117 -0.68 35.01 13.42
N ALA A 118 -0.96 35.36 14.68
CA ALA A 118 -1.08 36.74 15.13
C ALA A 118 0.27 37.48 15.26
N GLY A 119 1.40 36.78 15.11
CA GLY A 119 2.74 37.37 15.19
C GLY A 119 3.12 38.10 13.89
N GLU A 120 3.97 39.11 14.00
CA GLU A 120 4.46 39.93 12.89
C GLU A 120 5.24 39.13 11.81
N ARG A 121 5.76 37.97 12.17
CA ARG A 121 6.47 37.06 11.25
C ARG A 121 5.51 36.02 10.71
N PRO A 122 5.05 36.13 9.45
CA PRO A 122 4.09 35.20 8.87
C PRO A 122 4.67 33.80 8.67
N ILE A 123 3.81 32.78 8.74
CA ILE A 123 4.17 31.42 8.35
C ILE A 123 4.07 31.34 6.83
N GLY A 124 5.20 31.16 6.15
CA GLY A 124 5.29 31.07 4.68
C GLY A 124 5.46 29.64 4.18
N PHE A 125 5.88 28.71 5.06
CA PHE A 125 6.05 27.31 4.70
C PHE A 125 5.57 26.39 5.81
N VAL A 126 4.82 25.36 5.43
CA VAL A 126 4.29 24.34 6.35
C VAL A 126 4.73 22.97 5.89
N VAL A 127 5.36 22.21 6.78
CA VAL A 127 5.70 20.81 6.56
C VAL A 127 4.81 19.93 7.43
N VAL A 128 4.14 18.95 6.82
CA VAL A 128 3.33 17.95 7.53
C VAL A 128 4.08 16.63 7.46
N ASP A 129 4.68 16.23 8.58
CA ASP A 129 5.32 14.92 8.70
C ASP A 129 4.28 13.84 8.95
N GLU A 130 4.51 12.65 8.41
CA GLU A 130 3.54 11.54 8.31
C GLU A 130 2.19 12.02 7.78
N ALA A 131 2.23 12.67 6.60
CA ALA A 131 1.11 13.37 5.97
C ALA A 131 -0.13 12.50 5.71
N HIS A 132 -0.05 11.17 5.81
CA HIS A 132 -1.21 10.29 5.76
C HIS A 132 -2.21 10.57 6.90
N HIS A 133 -1.77 11.19 8.01
CA HIS A 133 -2.66 11.67 9.07
C HIS A 133 -3.38 12.99 8.72
N ALA A 134 -2.96 13.72 7.67
CA ALA A 134 -3.53 15.02 7.31
C ALA A 134 -5.03 14.98 6.97
N VAL A 135 -5.57 13.82 6.64
CA VAL A 135 -7.00 13.60 6.39
C VAL A 135 -7.88 13.73 7.64
N ALA A 136 -7.30 13.63 8.83
CA ALA A 136 -8.02 13.76 10.09
C ALA A 136 -8.52 15.20 10.31
N ARG A 137 -9.69 15.33 10.95
CA ARG A 137 -10.34 16.65 11.21
C ARG A 137 -9.43 17.64 11.93
N SER A 138 -8.60 17.17 12.87
CA SER A 138 -7.65 18.01 13.61
C SER A 138 -6.62 18.66 12.69
N TYR A 139 -6.09 17.91 11.73
CA TYR A 139 -5.15 18.44 10.74
C TYR A 139 -5.83 19.39 9.77
N ARG A 140 -6.99 19.01 9.22
CA ARG A 140 -7.72 19.87 8.27
C ARG A 140 -8.02 21.23 8.88
N GLY A 141 -8.55 21.30 10.10
CA GLY A 141 -8.85 22.56 10.75
C GLY A 141 -7.62 23.47 10.96
N VAL A 142 -6.44 22.90 11.22
CA VAL A 142 -5.19 23.65 11.32
C VAL A 142 -4.68 24.07 9.94
N ILE A 143 -4.71 23.20 8.95
CA ILE A 143 -4.28 23.50 7.57
C ILE A 143 -5.15 24.60 6.97
N ASP A 144 -6.48 24.52 7.13
CA ASP A 144 -7.41 25.53 6.62
C ASP A 144 -7.16 26.92 7.23
N LEU A 145 -6.86 26.98 8.55
CA LEU A 145 -6.50 28.23 9.22
C LEU A 145 -5.18 28.82 8.69
N LEU A 146 -4.17 27.97 8.49
CA LEU A 146 -2.87 28.39 7.95
C LEU A 146 -3.01 28.87 6.50
N ALA A 147 -3.78 28.12 5.71
CA ALA A 147 -4.03 28.45 4.32
C ALA A 147 -4.84 29.75 4.13
N GLY A 148 -5.81 30.00 5.02
CA GLY A 148 -6.62 31.22 5.00
C GLY A 148 -5.90 32.47 5.55
N ALA A 149 -4.79 32.31 6.29
CA ALA A 149 -4.07 33.42 6.88
C ALA A 149 -3.00 34.02 5.95
N ASN A 150 -2.48 33.24 5.01
CA ASN A 150 -1.44 33.67 4.06
C ASN A 150 -1.59 32.92 2.74
N ASP A 151 -1.97 33.62 1.68
CA ASP A 151 -2.16 33.04 0.33
C ASP A 151 -0.85 32.55 -0.29
N ASP A 152 0.29 33.12 0.11
CA ASP A 152 1.62 32.71 -0.34
C ASP A 152 2.20 31.52 0.45
N CYS A 153 1.48 31.05 1.50
CA CYS A 153 1.92 29.92 2.28
C CYS A 153 1.97 28.63 1.43
N ARG A 154 3.08 27.95 1.44
CA ARG A 154 3.31 26.67 0.74
C ARG A 154 3.25 25.51 1.70
N PHE A 155 2.74 24.36 1.24
CA PHE A 155 2.56 23.16 2.05
C PHE A 155 3.32 21.98 1.44
N LEU A 156 4.12 21.32 2.25
CA LEU A 156 4.81 20.08 1.92
C LEU A 156 4.33 18.96 2.82
N GLY A 157 3.67 17.96 2.26
CA GLY A 157 3.40 16.71 2.95
C GLY A 157 4.53 15.71 2.74
N VAL A 158 4.93 14.99 3.79
CA VAL A 158 5.91 13.91 3.68
C VAL A 158 5.34 12.66 4.33
N THR A 159 5.31 11.53 3.63
CA THR A 159 4.76 10.27 4.15
C THR A 159 5.55 9.06 3.67
N ALA A 160 5.40 7.91 4.32
CA ALA A 160 6.03 6.66 3.88
C ALA A 160 5.26 6.06 2.69
N THR A 161 4.23 5.28 2.95
CA THR A 161 3.42 4.64 1.91
C THR A 161 1.97 4.83 2.31
N PRO A 162 1.21 5.68 1.63
CA PRO A 162 -0.22 5.82 1.91
C PRO A 162 -0.97 4.55 1.49
N ASP A 163 -2.03 4.20 2.19
CA ASP A 163 -2.99 3.22 1.71
C ASP A 163 -3.82 3.82 0.56
N ARG A 164 -4.40 2.98 -0.32
CA ARG A 164 -5.19 3.46 -1.46
C ARG A 164 -6.35 4.39 -1.09
N GLN A 165 -6.94 4.18 0.09
CA GLN A 165 -7.98 5.08 0.60
C GLN A 165 -7.39 6.41 1.05
N ASP A 166 -6.20 6.40 1.62
CA ASP A 166 -5.46 7.59 2.02
C ASP A 166 -4.97 8.38 0.80
N GLU A 167 -4.56 7.71 -0.29
CA GLU A 167 -4.15 8.38 -1.56
C GLU A 167 -5.25 9.28 -2.11
N LEU A 168 -6.49 8.79 -2.17
CA LEU A 168 -7.64 9.58 -2.64
C LEU A 168 -7.95 10.76 -1.71
N ALA A 169 -7.82 10.56 -0.40
CA ALA A 169 -8.08 11.59 0.59
C ALA A 169 -6.95 12.63 0.66
N LEU A 170 -5.69 12.22 0.46
CA LEU A 170 -4.52 13.10 0.37
C LEU A 170 -4.57 13.99 -0.88
N GLY A 171 -5.11 13.49 -2.00
CA GLY A 171 -5.35 14.26 -3.21
C GLY A 171 -6.36 15.41 -3.04
N GLN A 172 -7.12 15.44 -1.92
CA GLN A 172 -7.97 16.59 -1.56
C GLN A 172 -7.22 17.67 -0.77
N ILE A 173 -6.02 17.38 -0.28
CA ILE A 173 -5.20 18.26 0.56
C ILE A 173 -3.97 18.75 -0.22
N PHE A 174 -3.33 17.86 -0.96
CA PHE A 174 -2.14 18.15 -1.74
C PHE A 174 -2.47 18.13 -3.24
N GLU A 175 -2.11 19.20 -3.93
CA GLU A 175 -2.41 19.41 -5.37
C GLU A 175 -1.57 18.50 -6.27
N SER A 176 -0.42 18.02 -5.79
CA SER A 176 0.49 17.18 -6.57
C SER A 176 1.32 16.25 -5.71
N VAL A 177 2.06 15.35 -6.39
CA VAL A 177 3.10 14.52 -5.80
C VAL A 177 4.43 14.88 -6.48
N ALA A 178 5.30 15.61 -5.76
CA ALA A 178 6.59 16.03 -6.27
C ALA A 178 7.54 14.85 -6.47
N TYR A 179 7.53 13.90 -5.54
CA TYR A 179 8.42 12.75 -5.60
C TYR A 179 7.78 11.50 -5.00
N GLU A 180 7.95 10.38 -5.68
CA GLU A 180 7.50 9.07 -5.22
C GLU A 180 8.61 8.04 -5.38
N MET A 181 8.93 7.33 -4.29
CA MET A 181 9.83 6.18 -4.27
C MET A 181 9.15 5.02 -3.53
N HIS A 182 9.09 3.86 -4.15
CA HIS A 182 8.58 2.66 -3.51
C HIS A 182 9.69 1.88 -2.78
N VAL A 183 9.31 1.08 -1.80
CA VAL A 183 10.27 0.23 -1.04
C VAL A 183 11.06 -0.69 -1.98
N VAL A 184 10.39 -1.26 -3.00
CA VAL A 184 11.02 -2.11 -4.03
C VAL A 184 12.12 -1.37 -4.78
N ASP A 185 11.85 -0.13 -5.19
CA ASP A 185 12.83 0.68 -5.92
C ASP A 185 14.03 1.01 -5.03
N ALA A 186 13.77 1.36 -3.76
CA ALA A 186 14.84 1.63 -2.79
C ALA A 186 15.72 0.39 -2.53
N ILE A 187 15.14 -0.82 -2.50
CA ILE A 187 15.90 -2.08 -2.37
C ILE A 187 16.67 -2.36 -3.66
N ARG A 188 16.05 -2.26 -4.83
CA ARG A 188 16.70 -2.50 -6.13
C ARG A 188 17.87 -1.55 -6.38
N GLN A 189 17.74 -0.29 -5.94
CA GLN A 189 18.82 0.71 -6.03
C GLN A 189 19.87 0.57 -4.90
N GLY A 190 19.71 -0.37 -3.97
CA GLY A 190 20.64 -0.58 -2.87
C GLY A 190 20.62 0.51 -1.79
N TRP A 191 19.54 1.27 -1.67
CA TRP A 191 19.35 2.24 -0.57
C TRP A 191 18.80 1.58 0.69
N LEU A 192 18.10 0.46 0.53
CA LEU A 192 17.60 -0.39 1.61
C LEU A 192 18.09 -1.82 1.40
N VAL A 193 18.21 -2.60 2.49
CA VAL A 193 18.59 -4.01 2.40
C VAL A 193 17.41 -4.88 1.93
N PRO A 194 17.67 -6.02 1.25
CA PRO A 194 16.65 -7.00 0.89
C PRO A 194 15.85 -7.51 2.11
N ILE A 195 14.59 -7.87 1.88
CA ILE A 195 13.71 -8.43 2.90
C ILE A 195 13.58 -9.93 2.66
N ARG A 196 13.98 -10.73 3.65
CA ARG A 196 13.70 -12.16 3.73
C ARG A 196 12.52 -12.37 4.68
N GLN A 197 11.58 -13.19 4.32
CA GLN A 197 10.38 -13.45 5.10
C GLN A 197 10.28 -14.91 5.49
N LYS A 198 9.84 -15.17 6.73
CA LYS A 198 9.50 -16.49 7.20
C LYS A 198 8.18 -16.44 7.97
N PHE A 199 7.29 -17.36 7.65
CA PHE A 199 6.03 -17.53 8.36
C PHE A 199 6.17 -18.60 9.44
N ILE A 200 5.79 -18.24 10.67
CA ILE A 200 5.75 -19.16 11.82
C ILE A 200 4.29 -19.48 12.09
N ARG A 201 3.94 -20.75 12.00
CA ARG A 201 2.58 -21.19 12.25
C ARG A 201 2.34 -21.37 13.76
N CYS A 202 1.36 -20.63 14.28
CA CYS A 202 0.90 -20.71 15.66
C CYS A 202 -0.50 -21.35 15.67
N SER A 203 -0.61 -22.59 16.09
CA SER A 203 -1.85 -23.37 16.06
C SER A 203 -2.92 -22.80 17.01
N SER A 204 -2.49 -22.17 18.08
CA SER A 204 -3.35 -21.54 19.08
C SER A 204 -3.73 -20.09 18.77
N LEU A 205 -3.15 -19.50 17.72
CA LEU A 205 -3.46 -18.13 17.27
C LEU A 205 -4.73 -18.15 16.40
N ASP A 206 -5.88 -17.90 17.01
CA ASP A 206 -7.17 -17.86 16.32
C ASP A 206 -7.74 -16.42 16.31
N LEU A 207 -7.68 -15.78 15.15
CA LEU A 207 -8.17 -14.42 14.91
C LEU A 207 -9.57 -14.38 14.29
N SER A 208 -10.21 -15.54 14.07
CA SER A 208 -11.49 -15.64 13.36
C SER A 208 -12.63 -14.86 14.03
N LYS A 209 -12.54 -14.67 15.35
CA LYS A 209 -13.52 -13.94 16.18
C LYS A 209 -13.13 -12.49 16.47
N VAL A 210 -11.95 -12.04 16.07
CA VAL A 210 -11.51 -10.65 16.26
C VAL A 210 -12.21 -9.76 15.25
N HIS A 211 -12.85 -8.68 15.69
CA HIS A 211 -13.51 -7.74 14.78
C HIS A 211 -12.53 -6.73 14.15
N THR A 212 -12.97 -6.10 13.08
CA THR A 212 -12.23 -4.98 12.46
C THR A 212 -12.76 -3.66 13.01
N LEU A 213 -11.86 -2.79 13.48
CA LEU A 213 -12.19 -1.45 13.96
C LEU A 213 -11.24 -0.43 13.29
N ALA A 214 -11.80 0.62 12.70
CA ALA A 214 -11.04 1.68 12.00
C ALA A 214 -9.99 1.15 10.99
N GLY A 215 -10.33 0.08 10.25
CA GLY A 215 -9.46 -0.49 9.20
C GLY A 215 -8.43 -1.51 9.67
N ASP A 216 -8.22 -1.69 10.97
CA ASP A 216 -7.33 -2.71 11.54
C ASP A 216 -8.09 -3.66 12.48
N LEU A 217 -7.40 -4.66 13.05
CA LEU A 217 -7.96 -5.56 14.06
C LEU A 217 -8.27 -4.79 15.36
N ASN A 218 -9.40 -5.11 15.99
CA ASN A 218 -9.75 -4.55 17.31
C ASN A 218 -8.68 -4.94 18.33
N GLN A 219 -8.01 -3.95 18.92
CA GLN A 219 -6.87 -4.17 19.80
C GLN A 219 -7.23 -4.92 21.09
N GLY A 220 -8.42 -4.66 21.67
CA GLY A 220 -8.87 -5.35 22.88
C GLY A 220 -9.04 -6.84 22.63
N GLU A 221 -9.82 -7.19 21.63
CA GLU A 221 -10.07 -8.59 21.26
C GLU A 221 -8.80 -9.32 20.76
N LEU A 222 -7.93 -8.61 20.04
CA LEU A 222 -6.63 -9.14 19.63
C LEU A 222 -5.75 -9.42 20.83
N SER A 223 -5.76 -8.56 21.85
CA SER A 223 -5.03 -8.75 23.10
C SER A 223 -5.44 -10.03 23.82
N ASP A 224 -6.75 -10.30 23.92
CA ASP A 224 -7.29 -11.51 24.56
C ASP A 224 -6.79 -12.81 23.88
N VAL A 225 -6.47 -12.75 22.60
CA VAL A 225 -5.94 -13.89 21.85
C VAL A 225 -4.44 -14.03 22.04
N VAL A 226 -3.66 -12.96 21.84
CA VAL A 226 -2.19 -13.02 21.84
C VAL A 226 -1.59 -13.11 23.24
N GLU A 227 -2.31 -12.72 24.29
CA GLU A 227 -1.88 -12.82 25.69
C GLU A 227 -2.03 -14.23 26.29
N ARG A 228 -2.64 -15.17 25.58
CA ARG A 228 -2.72 -16.55 26.05
C ARG A 228 -1.32 -17.14 26.12
N GLU A 229 -0.97 -17.69 27.25
CA GLU A 229 0.37 -18.25 27.53
C GLU A 229 0.84 -19.20 26.42
N ARG A 230 -0.04 -20.06 25.93
CA ARG A 230 0.26 -20.99 24.85
C ARG A 230 0.60 -20.28 23.54
N VAL A 231 -0.11 -19.19 23.20
CA VAL A 231 0.16 -18.40 21.98
C VAL A 231 1.52 -17.73 22.09
N VAL A 232 1.82 -17.11 23.23
CA VAL A 232 3.14 -16.51 23.50
C VAL A 232 4.25 -17.55 23.35
N TRP A 233 4.03 -18.75 23.88
CA TRP A 233 4.98 -19.85 23.80
C TRP A 233 5.24 -20.32 22.36
N GLU A 234 4.16 -20.48 21.57
CA GLU A 234 4.22 -20.84 20.15
C GLU A 234 4.88 -19.74 19.29
N MET A 235 4.85 -18.47 19.73
CA MET A 235 5.56 -17.38 19.06
C MET A 235 7.03 -17.30 19.46
N VAL A 236 7.33 -17.31 20.75
CA VAL A 236 8.68 -17.06 21.29
C VAL A 236 9.63 -18.23 21.02
N GLY A 237 9.17 -19.48 21.20
CA GLY A 237 10.02 -20.66 21.02
C GLY A 237 10.69 -20.72 19.65
N PRO A 238 9.91 -20.82 18.56
CA PRO A 238 10.47 -20.84 17.21
C PRO A 238 11.25 -19.56 16.85
N MET A 239 10.81 -18.38 17.33
CA MET A 239 11.57 -17.15 17.11
C MET A 239 12.98 -17.27 17.66
N LEU A 240 13.16 -17.74 18.90
CA LEU A 240 14.49 -17.89 19.52
C LEU A 240 15.38 -18.86 18.74
N GLU A 241 14.81 -19.98 18.25
CA GLU A 241 15.53 -20.96 17.45
C GLU A 241 16.00 -20.40 16.10
N ILE A 242 15.17 -19.56 15.46
CA ILE A 242 15.47 -18.96 14.16
C ILE A 242 16.46 -17.81 14.32
N THR A 243 16.22 -16.92 15.29
CA THR A 243 16.98 -15.67 15.41
C THR A 243 18.32 -15.84 16.08
N ARG A 244 18.52 -16.88 16.89
CA ARG A 244 19.80 -17.19 17.59
C ARG A 244 20.56 -15.94 18.02
N ASP A 245 21.48 -15.46 17.16
CA ASP A 245 22.36 -14.32 17.41
C ASP A 245 21.91 -13.03 16.72
N LEU A 246 20.77 -13.06 16.00
CA LEU A 246 20.26 -11.89 15.29
C LEU A 246 19.68 -10.85 16.27
N ARG A 247 20.09 -9.61 16.10
CA ARG A 247 19.50 -8.50 16.84
C ARG A 247 18.08 -8.23 16.36
N THR A 248 17.10 -8.51 17.24
CA THR A 248 15.69 -8.63 16.90
C THR A 248 14.86 -7.54 17.55
N LEU A 249 14.12 -6.80 16.73
CA LEU A 249 13.09 -5.86 17.17
C LEU A 249 11.72 -6.54 17.10
N ILE A 250 11.00 -6.57 18.21
CA ILE A 250 9.72 -7.29 18.36
C ILE A 250 8.61 -6.26 18.54
N PHE A 251 7.56 -6.35 17.71
CA PHE A 251 6.37 -5.52 17.81
C PHE A 251 5.25 -6.30 18.50
N ALA A 252 4.90 -5.86 19.70
CA ALA A 252 3.82 -6.44 20.50
C ALA A 252 2.52 -5.64 20.39
N VAL A 253 1.38 -6.25 20.73
CA VAL A 253 0.05 -5.65 20.63
C VAL A 253 -0.15 -4.58 21.70
N ASN A 254 0.17 -4.90 22.96
CA ASN A 254 0.04 -4.01 24.11
C ASN A 254 1.13 -4.29 25.16
N VAL A 255 1.11 -3.54 26.27
CA VAL A 255 2.11 -3.61 27.34
C VAL A 255 2.13 -5.00 28.01
N LYS A 256 0.96 -5.60 28.28
CA LYS A 256 0.87 -6.91 28.91
C LYS A 256 1.43 -8.00 28.01
N HIS A 257 1.08 -8.01 26.71
CA HIS A 257 1.66 -8.93 25.74
C HIS A 257 3.19 -8.74 25.65
N ALA A 258 3.68 -7.52 25.60
CA ALA A 258 5.11 -7.22 25.58
C ALA A 258 5.84 -7.74 26.81
N THR A 259 5.23 -7.60 28.00
CA THR A 259 5.74 -8.13 29.26
C THR A 259 5.86 -9.67 29.20
N LEU A 260 4.79 -10.35 28.77
CA LEU A 260 4.79 -11.82 28.64
C LEU A 260 5.87 -12.29 27.66
N VAL A 261 6.04 -11.62 26.53
CA VAL A 261 7.08 -11.94 25.53
C VAL A 261 8.48 -11.74 26.13
N ARG A 262 8.76 -10.58 26.74
CA ARG A 262 10.04 -10.28 27.38
C ARG A 262 10.39 -11.32 28.44
N ASP A 263 9.45 -11.62 29.32
CA ASP A 263 9.68 -12.53 30.45
C ASP A 263 9.89 -13.96 29.97
N ASN A 264 9.17 -14.38 28.94
CA ASN A 264 9.34 -15.68 28.32
C ASN A 264 10.72 -15.83 27.63
N ILE A 265 11.22 -14.76 27.00
CA ILE A 265 12.58 -14.73 26.44
C ILE A 265 13.61 -14.81 27.57
N ASN A 266 13.48 -13.94 28.60
CA ASN A 266 14.45 -13.88 29.70
C ASN A 266 14.44 -15.14 30.59
N ALA A 267 13.33 -15.87 30.65
CA ALA A 267 13.29 -17.19 31.32
C ALA A 267 14.20 -18.22 30.65
N ARG A 268 14.41 -18.10 29.32
CA ARG A 268 15.26 -19.01 28.53
C ARG A 268 16.66 -18.47 28.29
N HIS A 269 16.79 -17.15 28.14
CA HIS A 269 18.03 -16.43 27.89
C HIS A 269 18.08 -15.18 28.80
N PRO A 270 18.52 -15.32 30.06
CA PRO A 270 18.47 -14.26 31.05
C PRO A 270 19.18 -12.98 30.59
N GLY A 271 18.52 -11.84 30.76
CA GLY A 271 19.07 -10.51 30.48
C GLY A 271 19.20 -10.13 29.01
N THR A 272 18.77 -11.00 28.08
CA THR A 272 18.90 -10.71 26.63
C THR A 272 17.75 -9.90 26.06
N ALA A 273 16.62 -9.79 26.77
CA ALA A 273 15.46 -9.03 26.33
C ALA A 273 15.17 -7.84 27.24
N ALA A 274 14.85 -6.71 26.62
CA ALA A 274 14.29 -5.54 27.28
C ALA A 274 13.00 -5.07 26.59
N MET A 275 12.24 -4.23 27.28
CA MET A 275 10.97 -3.69 26.78
C MET A 275 10.95 -2.18 26.84
N VAL A 276 10.31 -1.54 25.84
CA VAL A 276 9.99 -0.11 25.84
C VAL A 276 8.51 0.10 25.49
N THR A 277 7.86 0.99 26.21
CA THR A 277 6.44 1.36 26.03
C THR A 277 6.27 2.87 26.10
N GLY A 278 5.06 3.37 25.84
CA GLY A 278 4.72 4.80 26.03
C GLY A 278 4.98 5.30 27.44
N ASP A 279 4.79 4.45 28.44
CA ASP A 279 4.95 4.79 29.86
C ASP A 279 6.40 4.71 30.34
N THR A 280 7.33 4.19 29.52
CA THR A 280 8.76 4.13 29.88
C THR A 280 9.34 5.54 29.94
N PRO A 281 9.91 5.96 31.08
CA PRO A 281 10.54 7.29 31.22
C PRO A 281 11.59 7.54 30.14
N GLY A 282 11.71 8.79 29.69
CA GLY A 282 12.59 9.16 28.56
C GLY A 282 14.04 8.73 28.74
N ASP A 283 14.61 8.91 29.94
CA ASP A 283 15.99 8.54 30.25
C ASP A 283 16.20 7.02 30.24
N GLU A 284 15.26 6.26 30.81
CA GLU A 284 15.28 4.80 30.80
C GLU A 284 15.13 4.27 29.37
N ARG A 285 14.20 4.82 28.61
CA ARG A 285 13.99 4.49 27.19
C ARG A 285 15.25 4.74 26.38
N ALA A 286 15.91 5.89 26.57
CA ALA A 286 17.18 6.21 25.92
C ALA A 286 18.30 5.24 26.31
N ALA A 287 18.35 4.80 27.58
CA ALA A 287 19.32 3.81 28.05
C ALA A 287 19.09 2.44 27.41
N VAL A 288 17.83 1.98 27.34
CA VAL A 288 17.47 0.71 26.67
C VAL A 288 17.85 0.76 25.18
N PHE A 289 17.54 1.84 24.48
CA PHE A 289 17.91 1.99 23.07
C PHE A 289 19.43 1.99 22.84
N ARG A 290 20.20 2.65 23.71
CA ARG A 290 21.68 2.60 23.63
C ARG A 290 22.21 1.18 23.82
N ARG A 291 21.74 0.47 24.85
CA ARG A 291 22.13 -0.92 25.12
C ARG A 291 21.75 -1.87 23.97
N PHE A 292 20.57 -1.69 23.39
CA PHE A 292 20.15 -2.42 22.21
C PHE A 292 21.03 -2.09 20.99
N GLY A 293 21.34 -0.80 20.76
CA GLY A 293 22.25 -0.35 19.70
C GLY A 293 23.68 -0.85 19.84
N ALA A 294 24.15 -1.04 21.07
CA ALA A 294 25.46 -1.63 21.39
C ALA A 294 25.51 -3.16 21.34
N GLY A 295 24.35 -3.83 21.13
CA GLY A 295 24.27 -5.29 21.12
C GLY A 295 24.27 -5.95 22.49
N GLU A 296 24.22 -5.19 23.61
CA GLU A 296 24.10 -5.71 24.96
C GLU A 296 22.73 -6.37 25.21
N ILE A 297 21.70 -5.88 24.54
CA ILE A 297 20.34 -6.43 24.49
C ILE A 297 20.13 -6.95 23.08
N ARG A 298 19.77 -8.23 22.97
CA ARG A 298 19.51 -8.88 21.68
C ARG A 298 18.07 -8.69 21.21
N TYR A 299 17.12 -8.73 22.13
CA TYR A 299 15.69 -8.68 21.86
C TYR A 299 15.09 -7.41 22.46
N LEU A 300 14.60 -6.53 21.62
CA LEU A 300 13.88 -5.33 22.03
C LEU A 300 12.40 -5.48 21.75
N VAL A 301 11.59 -5.64 22.79
CA VAL A 301 10.13 -5.70 22.70
C VAL A 301 9.57 -4.30 22.83
N ASN A 302 8.75 -3.89 21.87
CA ASN A 302 8.18 -2.54 21.91
C ASN A 302 6.68 -2.54 21.65
N VAL A 303 6.02 -1.50 22.20
CA VAL A 303 4.61 -1.21 21.98
C VAL A 303 4.48 0.21 21.46
N GLY A 304 4.33 0.35 20.14
CA GLY A 304 4.03 1.64 19.50
C GLY A 304 5.17 2.66 19.44
N ILE A 305 6.28 2.48 20.20
CA ILE A 305 7.35 3.47 20.28
C ILE A 305 8.33 3.37 19.10
N ALA A 306 8.79 2.17 18.79
CA ALA A 306 9.75 1.99 17.69
C ALA A 306 9.08 1.95 16.29
N THR A 307 7.78 2.16 16.17
CA THR A 307 7.09 2.28 14.88
C THR A 307 7.43 3.58 14.18
N GLU A 308 7.50 4.68 14.94
CA GLU A 308 7.79 6.01 14.42
C GLU A 308 8.81 6.71 15.31
N GLY A 309 9.62 7.62 14.75
CA GLY A 309 10.51 8.45 15.51
C GLY A 309 11.75 7.78 16.12
N TRP A 310 11.94 6.46 16.04
CA TRP A 310 13.15 5.79 16.52
C TRP A 310 14.09 5.42 15.38
N ASP A 311 15.37 5.64 15.59
CA ASP A 311 16.44 5.25 14.68
C ASP A 311 17.48 4.42 15.43
N ASP A 312 17.77 3.23 14.91
CA ASP A 312 18.81 2.37 15.48
C ASP A 312 20.19 2.96 15.18
N PRO A 313 20.98 3.35 16.20
CA PRO A 313 22.32 3.88 16.00
C PRO A 313 23.30 2.84 15.44
N ALA A 314 22.96 1.53 15.53
CA ALA A 314 23.77 0.41 15.05
C ALA A 314 25.25 0.51 15.46
N THR A 315 25.52 0.92 16.70
CA THR A 315 26.88 1.15 17.21
C THR A 315 27.68 -0.16 17.35
N ASP A 316 26.99 -1.31 17.34
CA ASP A 316 27.59 -2.65 17.25
C ASP A 316 28.06 -3.03 15.83
N GLY A 317 27.85 -2.17 14.84
CA GLY A 317 28.13 -2.46 13.43
C GLY A 317 27.20 -3.45 12.74
N LYS A 318 26.12 -3.92 13.42
CA LYS A 318 25.19 -4.94 12.87
C LYS A 318 23.80 -4.35 12.57
N GLY A 319 23.30 -3.49 13.43
CA GLY A 319 21.95 -2.92 13.33
C GLY A 319 20.84 -3.98 13.55
N VAL A 320 19.59 -3.58 13.40
CA VAL A 320 18.43 -4.49 13.47
C VAL A 320 18.48 -5.47 12.30
N GLN A 321 18.64 -6.75 12.60
CA GLN A 321 18.77 -7.83 11.61
C GLN A 321 17.48 -8.64 11.46
N CYS A 322 16.61 -8.63 12.49
CA CYS A 322 15.33 -9.32 12.46
C CYS A 322 14.20 -8.42 12.98
N ILE A 323 13.05 -8.50 12.34
CA ILE A 323 11.79 -7.91 12.79
C ILE A 323 10.82 -9.05 13.09
N ALA A 324 10.33 -9.15 14.32
CA ALA A 324 9.31 -10.11 14.71
C ALA A 324 7.95 -9.41 14.85
N MET A 325 7.05 -9.69 13.93
CA MET A 325 5.71 -9.11 13.88
C MET A 325 4.74 -9.93 14.74
N MET A 326 4.87 -9.83 16.07
CA MET A 326 3.95 -10.49 17.03
C MET A 326 2.62 -9.72 17.19
N ARG A 327 2.42 -8.73 16.35
CA ARG A 327 1.19 -7.96 16.20
C ARG A 327 0.63 -8.15 14.79
N PRO A 328 -0.27 -9.13 14.57
CA PRO A 328 -1.01 -9.24 13.32
C PRO A 328 -1.75 -7.93 13.02
N THR A 329 -1.73 -7.49 11.76
CA THR A 329 -2.36 -6.21 11.37
C THR A 329 -2.95 -6.28 9.96
N LYS A 330 -3.96 -5.44 9.70
CA LYS A 330 -4.53 -5.17 8.38
C LYS A 330 -4.04 -3.83 7.82
N SER A 331 -3.35 -3.03 8.63
CA SER A 331 -2.81 -1.72 8.25
C SER A 331 -1.48 -1.86 7.52
N ARG A 332 -1.46 -1.49 6.24
CA ARG A 332 -0.24 -1.45 5.41
C ARG A 332 0.74 -0.41 5.92
N SER A 333 0.24 0.75 6.35
CA SER A 333 1.07 1.82 6.89
C SER A 333 1.83 1.35 8.14
N LEU A 334 1.11 0.78 9.12
CA LEU A 334 1.73 0.24 10.33
C LEU A 334 2.77 -0.84 10.02
N TYR A 335 2.41 -1.81 9.16
CA TYR A 335 3.33 -2.89 8.79
C TYR A 335 4.57 -2.35 8.08
N SER A 336 4.40 -1.39 7.14
CA SER A 336 5.50 -0.73 6.43
C SER A 336 6.45 0.01 7.37
N GLN A 337 5.91 0.71 8.35
CA GLN A 337 6.70 1.41 9.37
C GLN A 337 7.51 0.41 10.23
N CYS A 338 6.88 -0.69 10.65
CA CYS A 338 7.55 -1.73 11.44
C CYS A 338 8.72 -2.36 10.69
N ILE A 339 8.49 -2.88 9.47
CA ILE A 339 9.56 -3.52 8.70
C ILE A 339 10.64 -2.53 8.25
N GLY A 340 10.24 -1.28 8.00
CA GLY A 340 11.17 -0.21 7.62
C GLY A 340 12.26 0.08 8.65
N ARG A 341 12.05 -0.31 9.92
CA ARG A 341 13.09 -0.20 10.97
C ARG A 341 14.24 -1.17 10.76
N GLY A 342 13.97 -2.30 10.11
CA GLY A 342 15.00 -3.29 9.79
C GLY A 342 15.65 -3.09 8.42
N THR A 343 15.07 -2.30 7.51
CA THR A 343 15.55 -2.23 6.12
C THR A 343 16.76 -1.32 5.88
N ARG A 344 17.19 -0.53 6.86
CA ARG A 344 18.36 0.34 6.69
C ARG A 344 19.66 -0.45 6.60
N PRO A 345 20.55 -0.14 5.66
CA PRO A 345 21.94 -0.63 5.69
C PRO A 345 22.66 -0.17 6.96
N ILE A 346 23.73 -0.86 7.31
CA ILE A 346 24.66 -0.41 8.35
C ILE A 346 25.24 0.95 7.95
N PRO A 347 25.33 1.95 8.87
CA PRO A 347 25.93 3.23 8.60
C PRO A 347 27.33 3.07 8.00
N GLY A 348 27.65 3.84 6.96
CA GLY A 348 28.95 3.83 6.29
C GLY A 348 29.09 2.80 5.15
N VAL A 349 28.29 1.73 5.12
CA VAL A 349 28.43 0.64 4.13
C VAL A 349 28.22 1.11 2.69
N ILE A 350 27.23 1.98 2.48
CA ILE A 350 26.86 2.43 1.12
C ILE A 350 27.28 3.87 0.81
N ASP A 351 27.89 4.57 1.74
CA ASP A 351 28.10 6.02 1.63
C ASP A 351 29.14 6.40 0.55
N ALA A 352 30.09 5.50 0.25
CA ALA A 352 31.08 5.67 -0.81
C ALA A 352 30.66 5.05 -2.16
N CYS A 353 29.49 4.43 -2.24
CA CYS A 353 29.04 3.73 -3.44
C CYS A 353 28.30 4.67 -4.40
N GLU A 354 28.75 4.75 -5.64
CA GLU A 354 28.16 5.66 -6.63
C GLU A 354 26.99 5.01 -7.39
N THR A 355 27.10 3.71 -7.72
CA THR A 355 26.11 3.00 -8.53
C THR A 355 25.23 2.07 -7.69
N ASP A 356 24.08 1.69 -8.24
CA ASP A 356 23.16 0.73 -7.62
C ASP A 356 23.85 -0.63 -7.40
N ASP A 357 24.65 -1.09 -8.35
CA ASP A 357 25.38 -2.36 -8.27
C ASP A 357 26.43 -2.35 -7.17
N THR A 358 27.19 -1.27 -7.04
CA THR A 358 28.20 -1.14 -5.98
C THR A 358 27.55 -1.08 -4.60
N ARG A 359 26.40 -0.42 -4.45
CA ARG A 359 25.64 -0.41 -3.19
C ARG A 359 25.12 -1.79 -2.83
N ARG A 360 24.50 -2.52 -3.79
CA ARG A 360 24.02 -3.89 -3.56
C ARG A 360 25.16 -4.84 -3.19
N SER A 361 26.30 -4.73 -3.87
CA SER A 361 27.49 -5.53 -3.57
C SER A 361 28.04 -5.22 -2.17
N ALA A 362 28.10 -3.96 -1.78
CA ALA A 362 28.55 -3.55 -0.45
C ALA A 362 27.60 -4.07 0.65
N ILE A 363 26.28 -4.01 0.44
CA ILE A 363 25.29 -4.61 1.34
C ILE A 363 25.49 -6.11 1.44
N ALA A 364 25.65 -6.82 0.32
CA ALA A 364 25.83 -8.27 0.29
C ALA A 364 27.13 -8.73 0.99
N ALA A 365 28.17 -7.88 1.01
CA ALA A 365 29.43 -8.12 1.71
C ALA A 365 29.40 -7.71 3.19
N SER A 366 28.37 -6.99 3.66
CA SER A 366 28.28 -6.50 5.04
C SER A 366 27.73 -7.55 6.00
N GLU A 367 27.85 -7.28 7.31
CA GLU A 367 27.25 -8.10 8.37
C GLU A 367 25.71 -8.11 8.32
N LYS A 368 25.09 -7.14 7.63
CA LYS A 368 23.65 -7.03 7.43
C LYS A 368 23.31 -7.10 5.94
N ARG A 369 23.31 -8.31 5.41
CA ARG A 369 23.01 -8.57 3.98
C ARG A 369 21.54 -8.42 3.64
N SER A 370 20.66 -8.61 4.64
CA SER A 370 19.21 -8.55 4.53
C SER A 370 18.59 -8.30 5.91
N VAL A 371 17.30 -8.03 5.95
CA VAL A 371 16.50 -8.12 7.19
C VAL A 371 15.58 -9.32 7.11
N LEU A 372 15.54 -10.11 8.19
CA LEU A 372 14.59 -11.21 8.35
C LEU A 372 13.30 -10.68 8.98
N VAL A 373 12.17 -10.92 8.33
CA VAL A 373 10.84 -10.62 8.88
C VAL A 373 10.18 -11.93 9.27
N LEU A 374 9.82 -12.04 10.54
CA LEU A 374 9.06 -13.17 11.08
C LEU A 374 7.61 -12.75 11.26
N ASP A 375 6.71 -13.39 10.52
CA ASP A 375 5.27 -13.22 10.66
C ASP A 375 4.66 -14.46 11.31
N PHE A 376 3.85 -14.22 12.33
CA PHE A 376 3.17 -15.29 13.06
C PHE A 376 1.77 -15.46 12.49
N VAL A 377 1.53 -16.62 11.90
CA VAL A 377 0.29 -16.94 11.19
C VAL A 377 -0.49 -18.01 11.93
N GLY A 378 -1.80 -17.81 12.01
CA GLY A 378 -2.75 -18.73 12.62
C GLY A 378 -4.03 -18.80 11.80
N ASN A 379 -5.15 -19.12 12.46
CA ASN A 379 -6.45 -19.02 11.84
C ASN A 379 -6.87 -17.53 11.70
N SER A 380 -6.67 -16.96 10.53
CA SER A 380 -7.04 -15.57 10.26
C SER A 380 -8.55 -15.38 9.97
N GLY A 381 -9.32 -16.47 9.85
CA GLY A 381 -10.75 -16.40 9.52
C GLY A 381 -10.99 -15.67 8.19
N ARG A 382 -11.79 -14.59 8.22
CA ARG A 382 -12.08 -13.73 7.06
C ARG A 382 -11.09 -12.55 6.90
N HIS A 383 -10.11 -12.41 7.78
CA HIS A 383 -9.19 -11.29 7.74
C HIS A 383 -8.10 -11.47 6.68
N GLN A 384 -7.92 -10.44 5.87
CA GLN A 384 -6.77 -10.32 4.99
C GLN A 384 -5.67 -9.55 5.75
N LEU A 385 -4.76 -10.28 6.39
CA LEU A 385 -3.60 -9.70 7.05
C LEU A 385 -2.60 -9.17 6.02
N VAL A 386 -1.85 -8.15 6.43
CA VAL A 386 -0.78 -7.54 5.61
C VAL A 386 0.54 -8.25 5.87
N TYR A 387 1.28 -8.50 4.81
CA TYR A 387 2.60 -9.11 4.82
C TYR A 387 3.60 -8.29 3.99
N ALA A 388 4.89 -8.64 4.04
CA ALA A 388 5.94 -7.90 3.34
C ALA A 388 5.66 -7.70 1.84
N ALA A 389 5.10 -8.69 1.15
CA ALA A 389 4.72 -8.59 -0.25
C ALA A 389 3.65 -7.51 -0.53
N ASP A 390 2.76 -7.24 0.41
CA ASP A 390 1.71 -6.23 0.27
C ASP A 390 2.29 -4.81 0.35
N VAL A 391 3.34 -4.63 1.14
CA VAL A 391 4.03 -3.34 1.31
C VAL A 391 5.00 -3.07 0.17
N LEU A 392 5.71 -4.10 -0.29
CA LEU A 392 6.63 -3.98 -1.42
C LEU A 392 5.93 -3.67 -2.75
N GLY A 393 4.68 -4.11 -2.91
CA GLY A 393 3.97 -4.24 -4.17
C GLY A 393 3.32 -2.99 -4.77
N GLY A 394 3.83 -1.77 -4.62
CA GLY A 394 3.21 -0.54 -5.15
C GLY A 394 2.71 -0.64 -6.60
N ARG A 395 3.53 -1.12 -7.54
CA ARG A 395 3.18 -1.36 -8.96
C ARG A 395 3.04 -2.84 -9.33
N VAL A 396 3.22 -3.75 -8.38
CA VAL A 396 3.19 -5.21 -8.63
C VAL A 396 1.75 -5.71 -8.63
N GLY A 397 1.40 -6.53 -9.63
CA GLY A 397 0.06 -7.09 -9.80
C GLY A 397 -0.37 -7.96 -8.60
N GLU A 398 -1.67 -8.05 -8.38
CA GLU A 398 -2.25 -8.81 -7.27
C GLU A 398 -1.86 -10.30 -7.27
N SER A 399 -1.70 -10.90 -8.45
CA SER A 399 -1.26 -12.30 -8.61
C SER A 399 0.15 -12.54 -8.08
N ALA A 400 1.07 -11.58 -8.26
CA ALA A 400 2.43 -11.68 -7.77
C ALA A 400 2.50 -11.50 -6.25
N ARG A 401 1.70 -10.59 -5.69
CA ARG A 401 1.56 -10.43 -4.23
C ARG A 401 1.00 -11.68 -3.56
N ASN A 402 -0.02 -12.28 -4.15
CA ASN A 402 -0.63 -13.52 -3.63
C ASN A 402 0.33 -14.72 -3.68
N ALA A 403 1.28 -14.75 -4.62
CA ALA A 403 2.29 -15.82 -4.68
C ALA A 403 3.27 -15.80 -3.50
N ALA A 404 3.53 -14.63 -2.91
CA ALA A 404 4.41 -14.44 -1.75
C ALA A 404 3.66 -14.42 -0.40
N ARG A 405 2.37 -14.76 -0.38
CA ARG A 405 1.57 -14.92 0.85
C ARG A 405 1.70 -16.32 1.44
N PRO A 406 1.41 -16.49 2.74
CA PRO A 406 1.43 -17.80 3.37
C PRO A 406 0.45 -18.74 2.66
N LYS A 407 0.92 -19.93 2.31
CA LYS A 407 0.08 -20.99 1.75
C LYS A 407 -0.52 -21.83 2.88
N GLU A 408 -1.72 -22.36 2.68
CA GLU A 408 -2.36 -23.33 3.59
C GLU A 408 -1.64 -24.70 3.54
N SER A 409 -0.32 -24.74 3.67
CA SER A 409 0.43 -26.00 3.70
C SER A 409 0.56 -26.50 5.14
N LYS A 410 0.56 -27.84 5.32
CA LYS A 410 0.70 -28.51 6.62
C LYS A 410 2.15 -28.51 7.13
N GLY A 411 2.82 -27.35 7.21
CA GLY A 411 4.19 -27.28 7.71
C GLY A 411 4.76 -25.86 7.70
N ASP A 412 5.90 -25.68 8.37
CA ASP A 412 6.65 -24.44 8.33
C ASP A 412 7.13 -24.15 6.90
N GLN A 413 6.91 -22.94 6.44
CA GLN A 413 7.39 -22.54 5.13
C GLN A 413 8.87 -22.16 5.25
N PRO A 414 9.71 -22.53 4.26
CA PRO A 414 11.09 -22.12 4.23
C PRO A 414 11.18 -20.58 4.14
N GLU A 415 12.27 -20.03 4.64
CA GLU A 415 12.62 -18.64 4.47
C GLU A 415 12.82 -18.33 2.99
N PHE A 416 12.29 -17.20 2.49
CA PHE A 416 12.40 -16.81 1.09
C PHE A 416 12.69 -15.31 0.94
N ASP A 417 13.35 -14.94 -0.16
CA ASP A 417 13.52 -13.56 -0.56
C ASP A 417 12.22 -13.04 -1.18
N VAL A 418 11.64 -12.01 -0.57
CA VAL A 418 10.32 -11.49 -0.97
C VAL A 418 10.38 -10.86 -2.36
N LEU A 419 11.46 -10.13 -2.66
CA LEU A 419 11.63 -9.46 -3.95
C LEU A 419 11.80 -10.47 -5.08
N ALA A 420 12.67 -11.48 -4.88
CA ALA A 420 12.87 -12.54 -5.86
C ALA A 420 11.59 -13.34 -6.13
N ALA A 421 10.82 -13.67 -5.09
CA ALA A 421 9.54 -14.35 -5.22
C ALA A 421 8.50 -13.51 -5.99
N MET A 422 8.50 -12.21 -5.80
CA MET A 422 7.62 -11.29 -6.52
C MET A 422 8.02 -11.15 -7.99
N ASP A 423 9.31 -10.99 -8.29
CA ASP A 423 9.84 -10.89 -9.65
C ASP A 423 9.55 -12.17 -10.46
N GLU A 424 9.72 -13.33 -9.84
CA GLU A 424 9.38 -14.62 -10.46
C GLU A 424 7.87 -14.75 -10.74
N ALA A 425 7.03 -14.35 -9.79
CA ALA A 425 5.59 -14.38 -9.96
C ALA A 425 5.11 -13.39 -11.03
N GLU A 426 5.74 -12.22 -11.14
CA GLU A 426 5.43 -11.25 -12.19
C GLU A 426 5.85 -11.76 -13.58
N ALA A 427 7.02 -12.39 -13.69
CA ALA A 427 7.49 -13.02 -14.93
C ALA A 427 6.51 -14.12 -15.39
N ARG A 428 6.08 -14.99 -14.49
CA ARG A 428 5.06 -16.03 -14.76
C ARG A 428 3.71 -15.43 -15.17
N ALA A 429 3.30 -14.32 -14.56
CA ALA A 429 2.05 -13.64 -14.91
C ALA A 429 2.12 -13.02 -16.31
N LYS A 430 3.24 -12.40 -16.68
CA LYS A 430 3.49 -11.85 -18.02
C LYS A 430 3.48 -12.96 -19.07
N GLU A 431 4.17 -14.06 -18.84
CA GLU A 431 4.19 -15.22 -19.74
C GLU A 431 2.77 -15.80 -19.95
N LYS A 432 2.00 -15.96 -18.85
CA LYS A 432 0.62 -16.43 -18.91
C LYS A 432 -0.31 -15.46 -19.68
N ALA A 433 -0.10 -14.15 -19.51
CA ALA A 433 -0.86 -13.13 -20.24
C ALA A 433 -0.54 -13.15 -21.74
N GLU A 434 0.74 -13.29 -22.09
CA GLU A 434 1.20 -13.38 -23.48
C GLU A 434 0.69 -14.66 -24.16
N ARG A 435 0.76 -15.81 -23.47
CA ARG A 435 0.17 -17.05 -23.94
C ARG A 435 -1.34 -16.92 -24.19
N LYS A 436 -2.10 -16.31 -23.27
CA LYS A 436 -3.54 -16.04 -23.48
C LYS A 436 -3.79 -15.08 -24.64
N ARG A 437 -2.92 -14.08 -24.84
CA ARG A 437 -2.99 -13.17 -25.99
C ARG A 437 -2.78 -13.91 -27.30
N LEU A 438 -1.76 -14.77 -27.38
CA LEU A 438 -1.49 -15.60 -28.54
C LEU A 438 -2.62 -16.61 -28.82
N GLU A 439 -3.19 -17.22 -27.79
CA GLU A 439 -4.38 -18.08 -27.94
C GLU A 439 -5.59 -17.30 -28.47
N LYS A 440 -5.86 -16.08 -27.96
CA LYS A 440 -6.94 -15.22 -28.50
C LYS A 440 -6.69 -14.83 -29.95
N VAL A 441 -5.46 -14.50 -30.33
CA VAL A 441 -5.08 -14.17 -31.70
C VAL A 441 -5.26 -15.40 -32.61
N ARG A 442 -4.88 -16.60 -32.17
CA ARG A 442 -5.09 -17.85 -32.89
C ARG A 442 -6.58 -18.19 -33.06
N MET A 443 -7.39 -17.97 -32.01
CA MET A 443 -8.83 -18.15 -32.06
C MET A 443 -9.49 -17.13 -33.00
N ALA A 444 -9.09 -15.86 -32.95
CA ALA A 444 -9.58 -14.82 -33.86
C ALA A 444 -9.18 -15.11 -35.32
N ALA A 445 -7.96 -15.58 -35.57
CA ALA A 445 -7.51 -15.99 -36.89
C ALA A 445 -8.29 -17.21 -37.41
N LYS A 446 -8.60 -18.21 -36.56
CA LYS A 446 -9.48 -19.32 -36.90
C LYS A 446 -10.92 -18.85 -37.19
N ALA A 447 -11.46 -17.93 -36.39
CA ALA A 447 -12.80 -17.39 -36.62
C ALA A 447 -12.90 -16.60 -37.92
N GLN A 448 -11.86 -15.80 -38.27
CA GLN A 448 -11.82 -15.11 -39.56
C GLN A 448 -11.74 -16.07 -40.76
N TYR A 449 -11.04 -17.21 -40.62
CA TYR A 449 -10.95 -18.21 -41.69
C TYR A 449 -12.28 -18.97 -41.90
N VAL A 450 -13.05 -19.19 -40.83
CA VAL A 450 -14.38 -19.81 -40.89
C VAL A 450 -15.43 -18.84 -41.43
N GLU A 451 -15.35 -17.53 -41.11
CA GLU A 451 -16.27 -16.51 -41.64
C GLU A 451 -16.13 -16.28 -43.16
N ARG A 452 -14.97 -16.57 -43.79
CA ARG A 452 -14.77 -16.36 -45.21
C ARG A 452 -15.40 -17.44 -46.11
N ASP A 453 -15.69 -18.64 -45.59
CA ASP A 453 -16.14 -19.78 -46.39
C ASP A 453 -17.59 -20.23 -46.14
N VAL A 454 -18.35 -19.59 -45.27
CA VAL A 454 -19.72 -20.03 -44.94
C VAL A 454 -20.76 -19.08 -45.56
N ASP A 455 -21.26 -19.47 -46.71
CA ASP A 455 -22.43 -18.85 -47.34
C ASP A 455 -23.65 -18.99 -46.39
N PRO A 456 -24.28 -17.85 -45.98
CA PRO A 456 -25.45 -17.90 -45.08
C PRO A 456 -26.64 -18.68 -45.63
N PHE A 457 -26.74 -18.82 -46.94
CA PHE A 457 -27.75 -19.63 -47.60
C PHE A 457 -27.47 -21.13 -47.44
N ARG A 458 -26.22 -21.56 -47.51
CA ARG A 458 -25.82 -22.94 -47.17
C ARG A 458 -26.08 -23.26 -45.70
N PHE A 459 -25.82 -22.31 -44.78
CA PHE A 459 -26.10 -22.47 -43.37
C PHE A 459 -27.58 -22.75 -43.09
N THR A 460 -28.49 -22.12 -43.84
CA THR A 460 -29.95 -22.27 -43.67
C THR A 460 -30.56 -23.30 -44.58
N GLY A 461 -29.81 -23.85 -45.56
CA GLY A 461 -30.34 -24.74 -46.60
C GLY A 461 -31.39 -24.04 -47.48
N LEU A 462 -31.23 -22.75 -47.74
CA LEU A 462 -32.06 -21.95 -48.63
C LEU A 462 -31.27 -21.57 -49.87
N GLU A 463 -31.98 -21.36 -50.98
CA GLU A 463 -31.43 -20.71 -52.17
C GLU A 463 -31.80 -19.22 -52.20
N PRO A 464 -30.85 -18.33 -52.55
CA PRO A 464 -31.14 -16.91 -52.63
C PRO A 464 -32.14 -16.59 -53.72
N THR A 465 -33.22 -15.89 -53.39
CA THR A 465 -34.24 -15.49 -54.35
C THR A 465 -33.84 -14.22 -55.08
N ARG A 466 -34.37 -13.99 -56.28
CA ARG A 466 -34.14 -12.77 -57.07
C ARG A 466 -34.58 -11.53 -56.27
N VAL A 467 -33.68 -10.58 -56.09
CA VAL A 467 -33.96 -9.32 -55.35
C VAL A 467 -34.94 -8.46 -56.14
N PRO A 468 -36.14 -8.15 -55.59
CA PRO A 468 -37.10 -7.24 -56.24
C PRO A 468 -36.49 -5.83 -56.39
N GLY A 469 -36.93 -5.11 -57.45
CA GLY A 469 -36.35 -3.82 -57.83
C GLY A 469 -36.32 -2.78 -56.68
N TRP A 470 -37.35 -2.74 -55.82
CA TRP A 470 -37.44 -1.82 -54.68
C TRP A 470 -36.52 -2.17 -53.50
N PHE A 471 -35.90 -3.34 -53.50
CA PHE A 471 -34.87 -3.72 -52.52
C PHE A 471 -33.44 -3.65 -53.08
N LYS A 472 -33.28 -3.36 -54.39
CA LYS A 472 -32.00 -3.35 -55.06
C LYS A 472 -31.10 -2.27 -54.48
N GLY A 473 -29.92 -2.66 -53.99
CA GLY A 473 -28.95 -1.77 -53.37
C GLY A 473 -29.22 -1.39 -51.87
N LYS A 474 -30.32 -1.90 -51.28
CA LYS A 474 -30.62 -1.65 -49.88
C LYS A 474 -29.75 -2.53 -48.98
N PRO A 475 -28.90 -1.94 -48.11
CA PRO A 475 -28.02 -2.72 -47.21
C PRO A 475 -28.84 -3.43 -46.13
N VAL A 476 -28.27 -4.47 -45.53
CA VAL A 476 -28.85 -5.15 -44.37
C VAL A 476 -28.92 -4.18 -43.19
N SER A 477 -30.06 -4.13 -42.49
CA SER A 477 -30.24 -3.26 -41.33
C SER A 477 -29.57 -3.82 -40.06
N ASP A 478 -29.19 -2.95 -39.12
CA ASP A 478 -28.56 -3.39 -37.86
C ASP A 478 -29.45 -4.33 -37.02
N PRO A 479 -30.78 -4.14 -36.92
CA PRO A 479 -31.65 -5.12 -36.29
C PRO A 479 -31.59 -6.50 -36.95
N GLN A 480 -31.55 -6.56 -38.30
CA GLN A 480 -31.43 -7.82 -39.02
C GLN A 480 -30.07 -8.50 -38.79
N LYS A 481 -28.96 -7.71 -38.80
CA LYS A 481 -27.62 -8.22 -38.49
C LYS A 481 -27.57 -8.83 -37.09
N ASN A 482 -28.10 -8.10 -36.10
CA ASN A 482 -28.12 -8.54 -34.71
C ASN A 482 -28.94 -9.80 -34.49
N LEU A 483 -30.06 -9.92 -35.20
CA LEU A 483 -30.91 -11.09 -35.09
C LEU A 483 -30.31 -12.31 -35.80
N LEU A 484 -29.70 -12.15 -36.99
CA LEU A 484 -28.95 -13.20 -37.67
C LEU A 484 -27.81 -13.73 -36.80
N LYS A 485 -27.03 -12.83 -36.16
CA LYS A 485 -25.97 -13.20 -35.22
C LYS A 485 -26.49 -14.01 -34.02
N LYS A 486 -27.65 -13.68 -33.47
CA LYS A 486 -28.29 -14.45 -32.38
C LYS A 486 -28.61 -15.89 -32.78
N TYR A 487 -28.85 -16.14 -34.04
CA TYR A 487 -29.05 -17.51 -34.60
C TYR A 487 -27.73 -18.18 -35.00
N GLY A 488 -26.58 -17.52 -34.84
CA GLY A 488 -25.29 -18.03 -35.31
C GLY A 488 -25.13 -18.01 -36.83
N CYS A 489 -26.02 -17.28 -37.53
CA CYS A 489 -25.98 -17.17 -38.97
C CYS A 489 -24.90 -16.17 -39.41
N PRO A 490 -24.00 -16.53 -40.33
CA PRO A 490 -23.02 -15.63 -40.90
C PRO A 490 -23.65 -14.39 -41.56
N VAL A 491 -23.03 -13.23 -41.43
CA VAL A 491 -23.50 -11.97 -42.04
C VAL A 491 -22.37 -11.41 -42.89
N PRO A 492 -22.17 -11.91 -44.13
CA PRO A 492 -21.13 -11.39 -45.01
C PRO A 492 -21.44 -9.94 -45.44
N GLY A 493 -20.39 -9.22 -45.82
CA GLY A 493 -20.49 -7.78 -46.12
C GLY A 493 -21.34 -7.41 -47.33
N ASP A 494 -21.55 -8.36 -48.25
CA ASP A 494 -22.36 -8.28 -49.46
C ASP A 494 -23.82 -8.68 -49.27
N LEU A 495 -24.19 -9.16 -48.07
CA LEU A 495 -25.58 -9.54 -47.77
C LEU A 495 -26.48 -8.29 -47.83
N ASN A 496 -27.55 -8.38 -48.65
CA ASN A 496 -28.51 -7.30 -48.81
C ASN A 496 -29.75 -7.48 -47.90
N PHE A 497 -30.56 -6.42 -47.79
CA PHE A 497 -31.77 -6.41 -46.95
C PHE A 497 -32.78 -7.53 -47.29
N HIS A 498 -32.98 -7.81 -48.55
CA HIS A 498 -33.95 -8.82 -49.00
C HIS A 498 -33.51 -10.23 -48.61
N HIS A 499 -32.25 -10.56 -48.85
CA HIS A 499 -31.67 -11.85 -48.50
C HIS A 499 -31.62 -12.03 -46.97
N ALA A 500 -31.27 -10.98 -46.20
CA ALA A 500 -31.33 -11.02 -44.74
C ALA A 500 -32.76 -11.30 -44.22
N LYS A 501 -33.79 -10.69 -44.85
CA LYS A 501 -35.19 -10.97 -44.53
C LYS A 501 -35.55 -12.43 -44.83
N GLN A 502 -35.18 -12.96 -45.99
CA GLN A 502 -35.42 -14.36 -46.38
C GLN A 502 -34.81 -15.36 -45.38
N LEU A 503 -33.60 -15.12 -44.94
CA LEU A 503 -32.91 -15.92 -43.93
C LEU A 503 -33.64 -15.87 -42.57
N LEU A 504 -34.04 -14.67 -42.15
CA LEU A 504 -34.75 -14.46 -40.89
C LEU A 504 -36.15 -15.07 -40.88
N ASP A 505 -36.88 -15.01 -41.98
CA ASP A 505 -38.22 -15.61 -42.12
C ASP A 505 -38.18 -17.14 -41.92
N LYS A 506 -37.03 -17.80 -42.20
CA LYS A 506 -36.82 -19.21 -41.87
C LYS A 506 -36.33 -19.42 -40.44
N LEU A 507 -35.32 -18.66 -40.01
CA LEU A 507 -34.66 -18.84 -38.71
C LEU A 507 -35.57 -18.51 -37.52
N THR A 508 -36.45 -17.50 -37.65
CA THR A 508 -37.37 -17.08 -36.57
C THR A 508 -38.52 -18.06 -36.33
N LYS A 509 -38.70 -19.07 -37.18
CA LYS A 509 -39.62 -20.19 -36.92
C LYS A 509 -39.17 -21.09 -35.77
N GLN A 510 -37.97 -20.92 -35.26
CA GLN A 510 -37.41 -21.64 -34.11
C GLN A 510 -36.82 -20.67 -33.08
N PRO A 511 -36.74 -21.07 -31.80
CA PRO A 511 -36.01 -20.28 -30.79
C PRO A 511 -34.52 -20.15 -31.11
N THR A 512 -33.91 -19.05 -30.73
CA THR A 512 -32.44 -18.87 -30.84
C THR A 512 -31.69 -19.88 -29.96
N PRO A 513 -30.41 -20.18 -30.23
CA PRO A 513 -29.61 -21.06 -29.38
C PRO A 513 -29.62 -20.64 -27.90
N GLY A 514 -29.57 -19.33 -27.61
CA GLY A 514 -29.66 -18.79 -26.26
C GLY A 514 -31.02 -19.02 -25.59
N GLN A 515 -32.12 -18.89 -26.36
CA GLN A 515 -33.45 -19.17 -25.86
C GLN A 515 -33.63 -20.68 -25.61
N LYS A 516 -33.14 -21.54 -26.50
CA LYS A 516 -33.16 -23.01 -26.32
C LYS A 516 -32.46 -23.43 -25.04
N TRP A 517 -31.27 -22.87 -24.79
CA TRP A 517 -30.52 -23.12 -23.55
C TRP A 517 -31.30 -22.63 -22.31
N LYS A 518 -31.89 -21.44 -22.38
CA LYS A 518 -32.66 -20.87 -21.28
C LYS A 518 -33.93 -21.64 -20.99
N LEU A 519 -34.69 -22.04 -22.01
CA LEU A 519 -35.88 -22.89 -21.88
C LEU A 519 -35.51 -24.22 -21.21
N LYS A 520 -34.44 -24.86 -21.67
CA LYS A 520 -33.93 -26.09 -21.06
C LYS A 520 -33.56 -25.89 -19.58
N SER A 521 -32.93 -24.78 -19.22
CA SER A 521 -32.60 -24.46 -17.81
C SER A 521 -33.83 -24.18 -16.94
N LEU A 522 -34.95 -23.86 -17.55
CA LEU A 522 -36.26 -23.65 -16.89
C LEU A 522 -37.14 -24.91 -16.91
N GLY A 523 -36.66 -26.01 -17.48
CA GLY A 523 -37.42 -27.28 -17.61
C GLY A 523 -38.51 -27.25 -18.68
N ILE A 524 -38.47 -26.32 -19.64
CA ILE A 524 -39.47 -26.17 -20.70
C ILE A 524 -38.97 -26.89 -21.96
N ASP A 525 -39.72 -27.88 -22.40
CA ASP A 525 -39.45 -28.59 -23.67
C ASP A 525 -40.01 -27.78 -24.84
N TRP A 526 -39.11 -27.08 -25.52
CA TRP A 526 -39.45 -26.19 -26.62
C TRP A 526 -39.74 -26.96 -27.93
N GLU A 527 -39.25 -28.20 -28.06
CA GLU A 527 -39.47 -29.04 -29.26
C GLU A 527 -40.90 -29.58 -29.32
N SER A 528 -41.35 -30.16 -28.21
CA SER A 528 -42.75 -30.67 -28.13
C SER A 528 -43.78 -29.55 -28.12
N SER A 529 -43.41 -28.37 -27.61
CA SER A 529 -44.32 -27.20 -27.53
C SER A 529 -44.39 -26.38 -28.83
N GLY A 530 -43.58 -26.69 -29.85
CA GLY A 530 -43.60 -26.00 -31.14
C GLY A 530 -43.28 -24.50 -31.08
N LEU A 531 -42.52 -24.06 -30.06
CA LEU A 531 -42.25 -22.63 -29.81
C LEU A 531 -41.36 -22.04 -30.90
N ASP A 532 -41.81 -20.93 -31.47
CA ASP A 532 -40.99 -20.05 -32.31
C ASP A 532 -40.19 -19.04 -31.49
N PHE A 533 -39.49 -18.11 -32.13
CA PHE A 533 -38.72 -17.06 -31.47
C PHE A 533 -39.53 -16.24 -30.46
N ARG A 534 -40.81 -15.89 -30.83
CA ARG A 534 -41.68 -15.05 -29.99
C ARG A 534 -42.29 -15.85 -28.86
N GLY A 535 -42.74 -17.06 -29.13
CA GLY A 535 -43.28 -17.97 -28.12
C GLY A 535 -42.23 -18.34 -27.06
N ALA A 536 -40.99 -18.56 -27.48
CA ALA A 536 -39.88 -18.81 -26.58
C ALA A 536 -39.58 -17.60 -25.65
N MET A 537 -39.66 -16.38 -26.18
CA MET A 537 -39.47 -15.17 -25.39
C MET A 537 -40.58 -15.02 -24.34
N ALA A 538 -41.83 -15.23 -24.70
CA ALA A 538 -42.98 -15.18 -23.81
C ALA A 538 -42.86 -16.23 -22.69
N ALA A 539 -42.57 -17.48 -23.03
CA ALA A 539 -42.42 -18.56 -22.05
C ALA A 539 -41.27 -18.35 -21.08
N ILE A 540 -40.15 -17.79 -21.54
CA ILE A 540 -39.02 -17.43 -20.66
C ILE A 540 -39.41 -16.33 -19.66
N ASN A 541 -40.08 -15.28 -20.13
CA ASN A 541 -40.51 -14.17 -19.28
C ASN A 541 -41.54 -14.62 -18.24
N GLU A 542 -42.51 -15.44 -18.64
CA GLU A 542 -43.52 -15.98 -17.71
C GLU A 542 -42.91 -16.88 -16.64
N ALA A 543 -42.01 -17.80 -17.03
CA ALA A 543 -41.32 -18.65 -16.06
C ALA A 543 -40.38 -17.88 -15.12
N GLN A 544 -39.84 -16.72 -15.53
CA GLN A 544 -39.07 -15.86 -14.68
C GLN A 544 -39.93 -15.04 -13.71
N ALA A 545 -41.11 -14.59 -14.15
CA ALA A 545 -42.06 -13.88 -13.28
C ALA A 545 -42.56 -14.78 -12.15
N VAL A 546 -42.85 -16.05 -12.43
CA VAL A 546 -43.27 -17.06 -11.44
C VAL A 546 -42.17 -17.38 -10.41
N ARG A 547 -40.89 -17.17 -10.73
CA ARG A 547 -39.77 -17.38 -9.80
C ARG A 547 -39.45 -16.15 -8.92
N LEU A 548 -39.96 -14.99 -9.28
CA LEU A 548 -39.69 -13.71 -8.57
C LEU A 548 -40.88 -13.26 -7.69
N GLY A 549 -42.04 -13.90 -7.79
CA GLY A 549 -43.17 -13.76 -6.88
C GLY A 549 -43.25 -14.95 -5.93
#